data_6b5e7a031093132262ce77dbe7e87f1b
#
_entry.id   6b5e7a031093132262ce77dbe7e87f1b
#
_cell.length_a   1.000
_cell.length_b   1.000
_cell.length_c   1.000
_cell.angle_alpha   90.00
_cell.angle_beta   90.00
_cell.angle_gamma   90.00
#
_symmetry.space_group_name_H-M   'P 1'
#
loop_
_entity.id
_entity.type
_entity.pdbx_description
1 polymer ?
#
loop_
_entity_poly.entity_id
_entity_poly.type
_entity_poly.pdbx_seq_one_letter_code
_entity_poly.pdbx_strand_id
1 'polypeptide(L)'
;PLYSSAASDVYKRQVYKELEKDEPKNRFTIGIVDDVTNLSLPEVKPAPITSAPGTVECKFWGLGGDGTVGANKNSTKIIGDHTDKYIQAYFQYDSKKTGGITISHLRFGDNPIRSPYYINQADFVACHNPSYVVKGYKMVQDVKPGGIFMINCQWSDEELNQHMPAEAKQYIAKNNIQLYTINAIDKAIEIGMGKRTNTILQSAFFKLANVMPIDEAVEYMKAAAKKSYSKKGDAVVEMNYKAIDAGVDAVHKVEVPADWATAVDDKKPVERTGRPATVKMVNELLDPIGKMDGDSLPVSAFKDIADGQFETGASAYEKRGTAVMVPEWDPASCVQCNSCAFVCSHATIRPFILDAKEQAEAPSQIKLADSKHATDTTMKYTMSVSPLDCMGCGECVTVCPKAGEALKMVPQESQAEEQPVFDYLVANVGKKDIKPALVNTPIGSQYNQPLLEFSGSCAGCAETSYARLITQLFGEQMYISNATGCSSIWGGPAATSPYTVNKDSKKGPAWSNSLFEDCLLYTSDAAD
;
A
#
# COMPACT_ATOMS: atom_id res chain seq x y z
N PRO A 1 -7.19 -3.27 -16.52
CA PRO A 1 -8.02 -2.39 -17.36
C PRO A 1 -7.75 -0.90 -17.14
N LEU A 2 -7.13 -0.47 -16.02
CA LEU A 2 -6.75 0.94 -15.82
C LEU A 2 -5.53 1.38 -16.66
N TYR A 3 -4.84 0.44 -17.27
CA TYR A 3 -3.67 0.68 -18.11
C TYR A 3 -3.99 0.88 -19.60
N SER A 4 -5.24 0.72 -20.02
CA SER A 4 -5.64 0.86 -21.42
C SER A 4 -5.29 2.23 -22.02
N SER A 5 -5.26 3.29 -21.21
CA SER A 5 -4.86 4.62 -21.67
C SER A 5 -3.34 4.77 -21.82
N ALA A 6 -2.53 4.14 -20.97
CA ALA A 6 -1.07 4.22 -21.03
C ALA A 6 -0.48 3.47 -22.23
N ALA A 7 -1.09 2.36 -22.60
CA ALA A 7 -0.64 1.54 -23.72
C ALA A 7 -1.32 1.87 -25.05
N SER A 8 -2.16 2.92 -25.11
CA SER A 8 -2.98 3.23 -26.28
C SER A 8 -2.19 3.39 -27.58
N ASP A 9 -0.98 3.94 -27.53
CA ASP A 9 -0.16 4.13 -28.72
C ASP A 9 0.50 2.84 -29.17
N VAL A 10 0.91 1.98 -28.23
CA VAL A 10 1.43 0.63 -28.51
C VAL A 10 0.32 -0.19 -29.15
N TYR A 11 -0.88 -0.15 -28.61
CA TYR A 11 -2.04 -0.91 -29.11
C TYR A 11 -2.50 -0.41 -30.49
N LYS A 12 -2.57 0.89 -30.70
CA LYS A 12 -2.84 1.46 -32.02
C LYS A 12 -1.82 0.99 -33.06
N ARG A 13 -0.54 1.01 -32.71
CA ARG A 13 0.53 0.56 -33.61
C ARG A 13 0.39 -0.94 -33.92
N GLN A 14 -0.02 -1.78 -32.96
CA GLN A 14 -0.31 -3.19 -33.21
C GLN A 14 -1.42 -3.35 -34.26
N VAL A 15 -2.53 -2.60 -34.11
CA VAL A 15 -3.65 -2.62 -35.03
C VAL A 15 -3.24 -2.15 -36.43
N TYR A 16 -2.53 -1.01 -36.54
CA TYR A 16 -2.06 -0.53 -37.84
C TYR A 16 -1.12 -1.51 -38.52
N LYS A 17 -0.19 -2.12 -37.80
CA LYS A 17 0.68 -3.17 -38.34
C LYS A 17 -0.07 -4.42 -38.77
N GLU A 18 -1.17 -4.75 -38.10
CA GLU A 18 -2.01 -5.86 -38.52
C GLU A 18 -2.73 -5.54 -39.84
N LEU A 19 -3.21 -4.30 -39.98
CA LEU A 19 -3.88 -3.81 -41.21
C LEU A 19 -2.94 -3.67 -42.41
N GLU A 20 -1.63 -3.57 -42.21
CA GLU A 20 -0.61 -3.52 -43.27
C GLU A 20 -0.32 -4.89 -43.88
N LYS A 21 -0.82 -5.99 -43.30
CA LYS A 21 -0.63 -7.35 -43.84
C LYS A 21 -1.54 -7.62 -45.04
N ASP A 22 -1.10 -8.46 -45.95
CA ASP A 22 -1.90 -8.92 -47.09
C ASP A 22 -3.21 -9.62 -46.64
N GLU A 23 -3.12 -10.35 -45.52
CA GLU A 23 -4.26 -11.03 -44.89
C GLU A 23 -4.35 -10.64 -43.40
N PRO A 24 -4.97 -9.49 -43.06
CA PRO A 24 -5.15 -9.08 -41.69
C PRO A 24 -6.14 -9.96 -40.93
N LYS A 25 -5.88 -10.22 -39.65
CA LYS A 25 -6.80 -10.96 -38.78
C LYS A 25 -8.13 -10.20 -38.63
N ASN A 26 -9.23 -10.93 -38.81
CA ASN A 26 -10.58 -10.40 -38.68
C ASN A 26 -11.02 -10.18 -37.22
N ARG A 27 -10.50 -10.99 -36.28
CA ARG A 27 -10.75 -10.93 -34.84
C ARG A 27 -9.45 -11.11 -34.13
N PHE A 28 -9.18 -10.21 -33.18
CA PHE A 28 -7.97 -10.26 -32.35
C PHE A 28 -8.19 -9.56 -31.01
N THR A 29 -7.33 -9.87 -30.07
CA THR A 29 -7.17 -9.17 -28.81
C THR A 29 -5.83 -8.42 -28.79
N ILE A 30 -5.73 -7.36 -27.97
CA ILE A 30 -4.52 -6.57 -27.79
C ILE A 30 -4.30 -6.30 -26.30
N GLY A 31 -3.04 -6.19 -25.88
CA GLY A 31 -2.69 -5.83 -24.51
C GLY A 31 -2.91 -6.94 -23.48
N ILE A 32 -3.11 -8.18 -23.93
CA ILE A 32 -3.22 -9.36 -23.05
C ILE A 32 -2.42 -10.52 -23.63
N VAL A 33 -2.01 -11.43 -22.75
CA VAL A 33 -1.40 -12.70 -23.13
C VAL A 33 -2.50 -13.76 -23.23
N ASP A 34 -3.07 -13.90 -24.43
CA ASP A 34 -4.17 -14.85 -24.67
C ASP A 34 -3.62 -16.21 -25.09
N ASP A 35 -3.40 -17.07 -24.12
CA ASP A 35 -2.96 -18.46 -24.27
C ASP A 35 -4.13 -19.46 -24.38
N VAL A 36 -5.37 -18.96 -24.38
CA VAL A 36 -6.59 -19.78 -24.48
C VAL A 36 -7.12 -19.79 -25.93
N THR A 37 -7.34 -18.61 -26.52
CA THR A 37 -7.86 -18.51 -27.90
C THR A 37 -6.77 -18.16 -28.92
N ASN A 38 -5.60 -17.72 -28.45
CA ASN A 38 -4.44 -17.32 -29.27
C ASN A 38 -4.76 -16.24 -30.31
N LEU A 39 -5.68 -15.34 -29.95
CA LEU A 39 -6.09 -14.23 -30.80
C LEU A 39 -5.27 -12.96 -30.61
N SER A 40 -4.42 -12.90 -29.59
CA SER A 40 -3.63 -11.70 -29.29
C SER A 40 -2.67 -11.38 -30.44
N LEU A 41 -2.62 -10.09 -30.78
CA LEU A 41 -1.58 -9.56 -31.65
C LEU A 41 -0.24 -9.53 -30.92
N PRO A 42 0.88 -9.81 -31.60
CA PRO A 42 2.19 -9.74 -30.99
C PRO A 42 2.51 -8.31 -30.55
N GLU A 43 3.19 -8.20 -29.42
CA GLU A 43 3.68 -6.92 -28.92
C GLU A 43 4.67 -6.27 -29.90
N VAL A 44 4.56 -4.96 -30.08
CA VAL A 44 5.47 -4.20 -30.94
C VAL A 44 6.63 -3.66 -30.11
N LYS A 45 7.81 -4.22 -30.33
CA LYS A 45 9.06 -3.77 -29.70
C LYS A 45 9.99 -3.10 -30.71
N PRO A 46 10.70 -2.02 -30.36
CA PRO A 46 10.52 -1.23 -29.14
C PRO A 46 9.17 -0.48 -29.12
N ALA A 47 8.70 -0.15 -27.92
CA ALA A 47 7.51 0.69 -27.77
C ALA A 47 7.73 2.05 -28.47
N PRO A 48 6.72 2.61 -29.14
CA PRO A 48 6.86 3.90 -29.80
C PRO A 48 7.09 5.02 -28.78
N ILE A 49 8.01 5.92 -29.06
CA ILE A 49 8.19 7.18 -28.33
C ILE A 49 7.23 8.19 -28.97
N THR A 50 6.22 8.59 -28.22
CA THR A 50 5.16 9.49 -28.70
C THR A 50 5.19 10.87 -28.03
N SER A 51 6.03 11.05 -27.03
CA SER A 51 6.30 12.36 -26.44
C SER A 51 7.07 13.26 -27.40
N ALA A 52 6.71 14.54 -27.46
CA ALA A 52 7.43 15.51 -28.27
C ALA A 52 8.91 15.59 -27.81
N PRO A 53 9.86 15.81 -28.74
CA PRO A 53 11.27 15.99 -28.37
C PRO A 53 11.44 17.11 -27.32
N GLY A 54 12.29 16.87 -26.31
CA GLY A 54 12.52 17.81 -25.22
C GLY A 54 11.47 17.76 -24.10
N THR A 55 10.50 16.83 -24.16
CA THR A 55 9.59 16.59 -23.04
C THR A 55 10.30 15.78 -21.94
N VAL A 56 10.34 16.34 -20.72
CA VAL A 56 10.80 15.67 -19.51
C VAL A 56 9.62 14.94 -18.87
N GLU A 57 9.76 13.65 -18.61
CA GLU A 57 8.73 12.78 -18.05
C GLU A 57 9.16 12.30 -16.68
N CYS A 58 8.29 12.50 -15.67
CA CYS A 58 8.58 12.20 -14.28
C CYS A 58 7.47 11.35 -13.67
N LYS A 59 7.85 10.32 -12.88
CA LYS A 59 6.93 9.50 -12.08
C LYS A 59 7.27 9.56 -10.60
N PHE A 60 6.24 9.64 -9.77
CA PHE A 60 6.41 9.67 -8.32
C PHE A 60 5.51 8.61 -7.67
N TRP A 61 6.13 7.66 -7.03
CA TRP A 61 5.47 6.60 -6.27
C TRP A 61 5.38 7.02 -4.82
N GLY A 62 4.17 7.33 -4.38
CA GLY A 62 3.87 7.78 -3.02
C GLY A 62 2.84 6.91 -2.33
N LEU A 63 2.63 7.20 -1.06
CA LEU A 63 1.66 6.55 -0.21
C LEU A 63 0.42 7.45 -0.05
N GLY A 64 -0.76 6.87 -0.16
CA GLY A 64 -2.01 7.62 0.05
C GLY A 64 -2.02 8.31 1.43
N GLY A 65 -2.13 9.64 1.41
CA GLY A 65 -2.09 10.46 2.62
C GLY A 65 -0.72 11.02 3.02
N ASP A 66 0.37 10.68 2.32
CA ASP A 66 1.73 11.17 2.60
C ASP A 66 2.01 12.61 2.11
N GLY A 67 1.11 13.17 1.31
CA GLY A 67 1.24 14.51 0.73
C GLY A 67 1.95 14.57 -0.62
N THR A 68 2.41 13.45 -1.19
CA THR A 68 3.09 13.38 -2.49
C THR A 68 2.27 14.02 -3.60
N VAL A 69 0.99 13.68 -3.72
CA VAL A 69 0.10 14.25 -4.75
C VAL A 69 -0.03 15.77 -4.61
N GLY A 70 -0.15 16.26 -3.37
CA GLY A 70 -0.22 17.70 -3.08
C GLY A 70 1.07 18.44 -3.48
N ALA A 71 2.24 17.87 -3.16
CA ALA A 71 3.54 18.42 -3.55
C ALA A 71 3.71 18.44 -5.07
N ASN A 72 3.30 17.37 -5.77
CA ASN A 72 3.39 17.30 -7.23
C ASN A 72 2.45 18.29 -7.92
N LYS A 73 1.22 18.50 -7.41
CA LYS A 73 0.33 19.57 -7.87
C LYS A 73 0.97 20.97 -7.69
N ASN A 74 1.64 21.18 -6.55
CA ASN A 74 2.35 22.43 -6.29
C ASN A 74 3.56 22.60 -7.23
N SER A 75 4.34 21.55 -7.48
CA SER A 75 5.44 21.57 -8.45
C SER A 75 4.96 21.93 -9.84
N THR A 76 3.88 21.29 -10.30
CA THR A 76 3.24 21.57 -11.59
C THR A 76 2.82 23.04 -11.68
N LYS A 77 2.24 23.59 -10.60
CA LYS A 77 1.84 24.99 -10.55
C LYS A 77 3.04 25.94 -10.58
N ILE A 78 4.09 25.67 -9.79
CA ILE A 78 5.32 26.49 -9.78
C ILE A 78 5.93 26.55 -11.19
N ILE A 79 6.10 25.41 -11.84
CA ILE A 79 6.68 25.35 -13.19
C ILE A 79 5.80 26.12 -14.19
N GLY A 80 4.46 25.95 -14.11
CA GLY A 80 3.53 26.60 -15.03
C GLY A 80 3.39 28.10 -14.84
N ASP A 81 3.47 28.57 -13.60
CA ASP A 81 3.35 30.01 -13.30
C ASP A 81 4.65 30.79 -13.62
N HIS A 82 5.80 30.08 -13.68
CA HIS A 82 7.13 30.72 -13.73
C HIS A 82 8.01 30.29 -14.91
N THR A 83 7.49 29.47 -15.83
CA THR A 83 8.18 29.07 -17.06
C THR A 83 7.21 29.09 -18.24
N ASP A 84 7.74 29.16 -19.47
CA ASP A 84 6.94 29.05 -20.70
C ASP A 84 6.66 27.58 -21.10
N LYS A 85 6.91 26.60 -20.21
CA LYS A 85 6.74 25.20 -20.51
C LYS A 85 5.27 24.76 -20.54
N TYR A 86 4.94 23.92 -21.50
CA TYR A 86 3.71 23.15 -21.45
C TYR A 86 3.79 22.09 -20.37
N ILE A 87 2.68 21.85 -19.66
CA ILE A 87 2.61 20.98 -18.51
C ILE A 87 1.42 20.04 -18.63
N GLN A 88 1.65 18.79 -18.22
CA GLN A 88 0.57 17.81 -18.06
C GLN A 88 0.81 17.02 -16.78
N ALA A 89 -0.25 16.77 -16.03
CA ALA A 89 -0.22 15.94 -14.83
C ALA A 89 -1.39 14.97 -14.79
N TYR A 90 -1.10 13.71 -14.51
CA TYR A 90 -2.08 12.68 -14.18
C TYR A 90 -1.74 12.07 -12.82
N PHE A 91 -2.77 11.70 -12.08
CA PHE A 91 -2.63 11.09 -10.76
C PHE A 91 -3.41 9.77 -10.73
N GLN A 92 -2.69 8.70 -10.53
CA GLN A 92 -3.24 7.35 -10.39
C GLN A 92 -3.36 7.01 -8.91
N TYR A 93 -4.47 6.41 -8.54
CA TYR A 93 -4.77 6.04 -7.15
C TYR A 93 -5.13 4.56 -7.06
N ASP A 94 -4.72 3.94 -5.97
CA ASP A 94 -5.23 2.66 -5.53
C ASP A 94 -6.65 2.83 -4.93
N SER A 95 -7.39 1.74 -4.84
CA SER A 95 -8.71 1.69 -4.19
C SER A 95 -8.66 1.92 -2.67
N LYS A 96 -7.50 1.75 -2.03
CA LYS A 96 -7.30 1.92 -0.60
C LYS A 96 -7.24 3.38 -0.20
N LYS A 97 -7.98 3.76 0.86
CA LYS A 97 -8.08 5.16 1.32
C LYS A 97 -6.82 5.65 2.02
N THR A 98 -6.24 4.84 2.91
CA THR A 98 -4.98 5.14 3.58
C THR A 98 -3.96 4.08 3.23
N GLY A 99 -2.75 4.52 2.92
CA GLY A 99 -1.67 3.61 2.59
C GLY A 99 -1.85 2.89 1.25
N GLY A 100 -2.77 3.33 0.39
CA GLY A 100 -2.83 2.92 -1.01
C GLY A 100 -1.70 3.53 -1.82
N ILE A 101 -1.33 2.89 -2.92
CA ILE A 101 -0.30 3.41 -3.81
C ILE A 101 -0.86 4.62 -4.57
N THR A 102 -0.06 5.68 -4.66
CA THR A 102 -0.33 6.80 -5.56
C THR A 102 0.81 6.94 -6.56
N ILE A 103 0.49 7.10 -7.83
CA ILE A 103 1.50 7.36 -8.85
C ILE A 103 1.17 8.68 -9.56
N SER A 104 2.05 9.66 -9.44
CA SER A 104 1.93 10.92 -10.15
C SER A 104 2.76 10.86 -11.42
N HIS A 105 2.16 11.26 -12.54
CA HIS A 105 2.78 11.32 -13.87
C HIS A 105 2.84 12.77 -14.31
N LEU A 106 4.03 13.34 -14.38
CA LEU A 106 4.23 14.75 -14.77
C LEU A 106 5.03 14.83 -16.06
N ARG A 107 4.58 15.66 -17.00
CA ARG A 107 5.30 16.00 -18.23
C ARG A 107 5.52 17.49 -18.31
N PHE A 108 6.72 17.87 -18.70
CA PHE A 108 7.13 19.26 -18.90
C PHE A 108 7.88 19.39 -20.23
N GLY A 109 7.54 20.36 -21.07
CA GLY A 109 8.21 20.49 -22.36
C GLY A 109 7.97 21.84 -23.03
N ASP A 110 8.80 22.15 -24.02
CA ASP A 110 8.70 23.40 -24.78
C ASP A 110 7.68 23.30 -25.93
N ASN A 111 7.14 22.11 -26.16
CA ASN A 111 6.13 21.85 -27.16
C ASN A 111 4.80 21.43 -26.52
N PRO A 112 3.64 21.66 -27.20
CA PRO A 112 2.35 21.22 -26.69
C PRO A 112 2.31 19.73 -26.41
N ILE A 113 1.92 19.35 -25.17
CA ILE A 113 1.82 17.95 -24.73
C ILE A 113 0.43 17.43 -25.09
N ARG A 114 0.37 16.40 -25.95
CA ARG A 114 -0.87 15.76 -26.41
C ARG A 114 -0.89 14.27 -26.10
N SER A 115 -0.40 13.90 -24.92
CA SER A 115 -0.25 12.50 -24.47
C SER A 115 -1.35 12.13 -23.47
N PRO A 116 -2.53 11.62 -23.91
CA PRO A 116 -3.65 11.27 -23.01
C PRO A 116 -3.45 9.89 -22.37
N TYR A 117 -2.23 9.58 -21.91
CA TYR A 117 -1.85 8.28 -21.34
C TYR A 117 -0.80 8.47 -20.25
N TYR A 118 -0.67 7.45 -19.39
CA TYR A 118 0.34 7.42 -18.34
C TYR A 118 1.76 7.30 -18.91
N ILE A 119 2.73 7.74 -18.12
CA ILE A 119 4.15 7.63 -18.47
C ILE A 119 4.59 6.18 -18.23
N ASN A 120 5.13 5.54 -19.26
CA ASN A 120 5.70 4.19 -19.17
C ASN A 120 7.21 4.23 -18.99
N GLN A 121 7.88 5.24 -19.60
CA GLN A 121 9.32 5.44 -19.52
C GLN A 121 9.58 6.90 -19.13
N ALA A 122 10.20 7.10 -17.96
CA ALA A 122 10.42 8.41 -17.36
C ALA A 122 11.90 8.78 -17.30
N ASP A 123 12.19 10.06 -17.40
CA ASP A 123 13.54 10.62 -17.19
C ASP A 123 13.89 10.64 -15.70
N PHE A 124 12.86 10.77 -14.84
CA PHE A 124 12.98 10.79 -13.39
C PHE A 124 11.88 9.95 -12.73
N VAL A 125 12.28 9.02 -11.87
CA VAL A 125 11.34 8.24 -11.03
C VAL A 125 11.73 8.41 -9.56
N ALA A 126 10.76 8.77 -8.72
CA ALA A 126 10.93 8.85 -7.28
C ALA A 126 10.09 7.81 -6.54
N CYS A 127 10.71 7.09 -5.62
CA CYS A 127 10.06 6.20 -4.65
C CYS A 127 10.04 6.89 -3.28
N HIS A 128 8.88 7.35 -2.85
CA HIS A 128 8.73 8.06 -1.57
C HIS A 128 8.56 7.11 -0.37
N ASN A 129 8.22 5.85 -0.61
CA ASN A 129 8.07 4.84 0.44
C ASN A 129 9.03 3.66 0.20
N PRO A 130 10.05 3.45 1.06
CA PRO A 130 11.06 2.42 0.86
C PRO A 130 10.49 0.99 0.86
N SER A 131 9.34 0.75 1.49
CA SER A 131 8.69 -0.56 1.48
C SER A 131 8.35 -1.05 0.07
N TYR A 132 8.17 -0.14 -0.89
CA TYR A 132 7.89 -0.50 -2.29
C TYR A 132 9.09 -1.15 -2.98
N VAL A 133 10.29 -0.74 -2.59
CA VAL A 133 11.54 -1.39 -3.06
C VAL A 133 11.60 -2.82 -2.55
N VAL A 134 11.41 -3.02 -1.23
CA VAL A 134 11.43 -4.35 -0.58
C VAL A 134 10.38 -5.29 -1.17
N LYS A 135 9.21 -4.78 -1.49
CA LYS A 135 8.10 -5.54 -2.11
C LYS A 135 8.32 -5.85 -3.59
N GLY A 136 9.33 -5.26 -4.21
CA GLY A 136 9.67 -5.51 -5.61
C GLY A 136 8.68 -4.93 -6.61
N TYR A 137 8.07 -3.75 -6.30
CA TYR A 137 7.26 -3.04 -7.30
C TYR A 137 8.09 -2.68 -8.54
N LYS A 138 7.49 -2.77 -9.72
CA LYS A 138 8.12 -2.49 -11.01
C LYS A 138 8.29 -0.99 -11.28
N MET A 139 9.01 -0.28 -10.39
CA MET A 139 9.26 1.16 -10.48
C MET A 139 10.53 1.49 -11.26
N VAL A 140 11.57 0.70 -11.03
CA VAL A 140 12.90 0.95 -11.61
C VAL A 140 12.87 0.75 -13.12
N GLN A 141 12.07 -0.21 -13.59
CA GLN A 141 11.90 -0.50 -15.01
C GLN A 141 11.19 0.62 -15.78
N ASP A 142 10.57 1.54 -15.06
CA ASP A 142 9.97 2.75 -15.66
C ASP A 142 11.02 3.84 -15.98
N VAL A 143 12.25 3.71 -15.53
CA VAL A 143 13.31 4.70 -15.78
C VAL A 143 13.94 4.48 -17.15
N LYS A 144 14.02 5.54 -17.97
CA LYS A 144 14.75 5.51 -19.24
C LYS A 144 16.23 5.22 -19.01
N PRO A 145 16.94 4.56 -19.95
CA PRO A 145 18.39 4.41 -19.85
C PRO A 145 19.10 5.75 -19.62
N GLY A 146 19.98 5.82 -18.63
CA GLY A 146 20.66 7.05 -18.18
C GLY A 146 19.81 8.00 -17.33
N GLY A 147 18.53 7.68 -17.09
CA GLY A 147 17.63 8.46 -16.25
C GLY A 147 17.93 8.35 -14.77
N ILE A 148 17.11 8.99 -13.95
CA ILE A 148 17.31 9.12 -12.50
C ILE A 148 16.27 8.29 -11.73
N PHE A 149 16.74 7.50 -10.75
CA PHE A 149 15.92 6.86 -9.75
C PHE A 149 16.28 7.37 -8.35
N MET A 150 15.31 7.93 -7.63
CA MET A 150 15.48 8.46 -6.28
C MET A 150 14.63 7.69 -5.28
N ILE A 151 15.22 7.31 -4.13
CA ILE A 151 14.53 6.61 -3.05
C ILE A 151 14.57 7.43 -1.77
N ASN A 152 13.42 7.63 -1.14
CA ASN A 152 13.35 8.15 0.22
C ASN A 152 13.50 6.98 1.20
N CYS A 153 14.65 6.88 1.85
CA CYS A 153 14.94 5.84 2.84
C CYS A 153 15.95 6.31 3.87
N GLN A 154 16.02 5.60 4.99
CA GLN A 154 16.99 5.81 6.07
C GLN A 154 18.21 4.86 5.93
N TRP A 155 18.27 4.08 4.86
CA TRP A 155 19.27 3.04 4.64
C TRP A 155 20.63 3.61 4.27
N SER A 156 21.69 3.00 4.80
CA SER A 156 23.04 3.11 4.25
C SER A 156 23.13 2.45 2.87
N ASP A 157 24.22 2.68 2.15
CA ASP A 157 24.43 2.06 0.84
C ASP A 157 24.50 0.52 0.94
N GLU A 158 25.02 -0.03 2.05
CA GLU A 158 25.05 -1.46 2.35
C GLU A 158 23.64 -2.02 2.60
N GLU A 159 22.83 -1.33 3.40
CA GLU A 159 21.44 -1.72 3.66
C GLU A 159 20.60 -1.60 2.39
N LEU A 160 20.79 -0.54 1.59
CA LEU A 160 20.15 -0.39 0.29
C LEU A 160 20.48 -1.59 -0.62
N ASN A 161 21.74 -2.02 -0.66
CA ASN A 161 22.15 -3.21 -1.39
C ASN A 161 21.43 -4.48 -0.90
N GLN A 162 21.20 -4.62 0.39
CA GLN A 162 20.49 -5.78 0.94
C GLN A 162 18.99 -5.76 0.62
N HIS A 163 18.37 -4.58 0.58
CA HIS A 163 16.93 -4.41 0.37
C HIS A 163 16.53 -4.41 -1.10
N MET A 164 17.42 -4.00 -2.00
CA MET A 164 17.12 -3.88 -3.44
C MET A 164 17.01 -5.27 -4.09
N PRO A 165 15.89 -5.61 -4.76
CA PRO A 165 15.73 -6.86 -5.51
C PRO A 165 16.75 -6.99 -6.64
N ALA A 166 17.18 -8.22 -6.95
CA ALA A 166 18.15 -8.49 -7.99
C ALA A 166 17.75 -7.95 -9.37
N GLU A 167 16.47 -8.08 -9.73
CA GLU A 167 15.95 -7.56 -11.00
C GLU A 167 16.12 -6.03 -11.12
N ALA A 168 15.84 -5.30 -10.01
CA ALA A 168 16.03 -3.85 -9.97
C ALA A 168 17.52 -3.48 -10.06
N LYS A 169 18.38 -4.17 -9.32
CA LYS A 169 19.85 -4.01 -9.40
C LYS A 169 20.36 -4.19 -10.82
N GLN A 170 19.96 -5.30 -11.47
CA GLN A 170 20.37 -5.60 -12.84
C GLN A 170 19.90 -4.50 -13.81
N TYR A 171 18.68 -4.02 -13.66
CA TYR A 171 18.15 -2.97 -14.52
C TYR A 171 18.94 -1.66 -14.36
N ILE A 172 19.19 -1.24 -13.11
CA ILE A 172 19.98 -0.05 -12.78
C ILE A 172 21.37 -0.12 -13.43
N ALA A 173 22.08 -1.22 -13.21
CA ALA A 173 23.44 -1.39 -13.72
C ALA A 173 23.50 -1.47 -15.27
N LYS A 174 22.59 -2.25 -15.89
CA LYS A 174 22.59 -2.45 -17.35
C LYS A 174 22.15 -1.22 -18.14
N ASN A 175 21.35 -0.35 -17.54
CA ASN A 175 20.81 0.85 -18.20
C ASN A 175 21.48 2.15 -17.72
N ASN A 176 22.57 2.07 -16.94
CA ASN A 176 23.30 3.24 -16.40
C ASN A 176 22.37 4.22 -15.66
N ILE A 177 21.42 3.71 -14.87
CA ILE A 177 20.51 4.54 -14.11
C ILE A 177 21.26 5.27 -13.01
N GLN A 178 21.07 6.57 -12.89
CA GLN A 178 21.62 7.38 -11.82
C GLN A 178 20.80 7.17 -10.56
N LEU A 179 21.38 6.51 -9.56
CA LEU A 179 20.71 6.17 -8.30
C LEU A 179 20.99 7.23 -7.24
N TYR A 180 19.92 7.69 -6.59
CA TYR A 180 20.00 8.64 -5.48
C TYR A 180 19.16 8.14 -4.30
N THR A 181 19.62 8.45 -3.08
CA THR A 181 18.84 8.31 -1.85
C THR A 181 18.67 9.66 -1.17
N ILE A 182 17.64 9.77 -0.34
CA ILE A 182 17.41 10.90 0.54
C ILE A 182 16.75 10.40 1.83
N ASN A 183 17.28 10.79 2.98
CA ASN A 183 16.65 10.54 4.28
C ASN A 183 15.77 11.73 4.68
N ALA A 184 14.62 11.87 4.02
CA ALA A 184 13.67 12.92 4.32
C ALA A 184 12.90 12.67 5.64
N ILE A 185 12.87 11.43 6.14
CA ILE A 185 12.17 11.06 7.36
C ILE A 185 12.85 11.69 8.57
N ASP A 186 14.15 11.42 8.76
CA ASP A 186 14.89 11.97 9.88
C ASP A 186 15.01 13.49 9.78
N LYS A 187 15.19 14.03 8.58
CA LYS A 187 15.19 15.48 8.37
C LYS A 187 13.87 16.13 8.75
N ALA A 188 12.74 15.52 8.44
CA ALA A 188 11.43 16.03 8.85
C ALA A 188 11.27 16.00 10.38
N ILE A 189 11.77 14.97 11.06
CA ILE A 189 11.75 14.86 12.52
C ILE A 189 12.66 15.94 13.15
N GLU A 190 13.90 16.11 12.66
CA GLU A 190 14.85 17.13 13.14
C GLU A 190 14.27 18.56 13.04
N ILE A 191 13.56 18.86 11.97
CA ILE A 191 12.94 20.17 11.72
C ILE A 191 11.68 20.39 12.58
N GLY A 192 11.09 19.31 13.12
CA GLY A 192 9.83 19.35 13.88
C GLY A 192 8.58 19.16 13.02
N MET A 193 8.73 18.70 11.78
CA MET A 193 7.61 18.41 10.87
C MET A 193 7.01 17.01 11.08
N GLY A 194 7.59 16.17 11.93
CA GLY A 194 7.17 14.80 12.18
C GLY A 194 7.23 13.95 10.91
N LYS A 195 6.10 13.44 10.46
CA LYS A 195 6.01 12.54 9.28
C LYS A 195 5.92 13.28 7.92
N ARG A 196 6.00 14.60 7.89
CA ARG A 196 5.73 15.40 6.68
C ARG A 196 6.99 15.57 5.85
N THR A 197 7.29 14.60 4.99
CA THR A 197 8.48 14.57 4.12
C THR A 197 8.26 15.23 2.76
N ASN A 198 7.02 15.48 2.37
CA ASN A 198 6.63 15.88 1.02
C ASN A 198 7.32 17.17 0.52
N THR A 199 7.52 18.16 1.37
CA THR A 199 8.21 19.42 1.00
C THR A 199 9.70 19.18 0.75
N ILE A 200 10.35 18.32 1.56
CA ILE A 200 11.75 17.94 1.40
C ILE A 200 11.93 17.20 0.06
N LEU A 201 11.06 16.23 -0.22
CA LEU A 201 11.10 15.44 -1.44
C LEU A 201 10.79 16.26 -2.70
N GLN A 202 9.91 17.27 -2.59
CA GLN A 202 9.63 18.21 -3.67
C GLN A 202 10.88 19.04 -4.03
N SER A 203 11.62 19.49 -3.03
CA SER A 203 12.85 20.25 -3.23
C SER A 203 13.95 19.38 -3.88
N ALA A 204 14.11 18.14 -3.42
CA ALA A 204 15.01 17.16 -4.04
C ALA A 204 14.66 16.90 -5.52
N PHE A 205 13.37 16.83 -5.84
CA PHE A 205 12.91 16.72 -7.24
C PHE A 205 13.39 17.89 -8.10
N PHE A 206 13.18 19.12 -7.66
CA PHE A 206 13.63 20.29 -8.43
C PHE A 206 15.14 20.28 -8.66
N LYS A 207 15.93 19.86 -7.66
CA LYS A 207 17.39 19.73 -7.79
C LYS A 207 17.79 18.69 -8.84
N LEU A 208 17.16 17.52 -8.81
CA LEU A 208 17.59 16.38 -9.64
C LEU A 208 17.01 16.40 -11.05
N ALA A 209 15.74 16.77 -11.21
CA ALA A 209 15.06 16.78 -12.50
C ALA A 209 15.45 17.97 -13.37
N ASN A 210 16.10 18.99 -12.80
CA ASN A 210 16.62 20.19 -13.49
C ASN A 210 15.62 20.82 -14.48
N VAL A 211 14.35 20.92 -14.05
CA VAL A 211 13.26 21.48 -14.89
C VAL A 211 13.37 22.99 -14.98
N MET A 212 13.93 23.62 -13.95
CA MET A 212 14.23 25.05 -13.85
C MET A 212 15.45 25.27 -12.93
N PRO A 213 16.08 26.47 -12.92
CA PRO A 213 17.17 26.76 -12.01
C PRO A 213 16.77 26.52 -10.55
N ILE A 214 17.62 25.81 -9.80
CA ILE A 214 17.28 25.37 -8.43
C ILE A 214 17.05 26.56 -7.47
N ASP A 215 17.83 27.63 -7.60
CA ASP A 215 17.68 28.81 -6.74
C ASP A 215 16.32 29.49 -6.94
N GLU A 216 15.86 29.59 -8.19
CA GLU A 216 14.53 30.11 -8.51
C GLU A 216 13.43 29.17 -7.97
N ALA A 217 13.59 27.86 -8.16
CA ALA A 217 12.64 26.87 -7.64
C ALA A 217 12.48 26.97 -6.11
N VAL A 218 13.59 27.14 -5.38
CA VAL A 218 13.61 27.33 -3.92
C VAL A 218 12.86 28.59 -3.52
N GLU A 219 13.09 29.72 -4.21
CA GLU A 219 12.38 30.98 -3.95
C GLU A 219 10.87 30.83 -4.16
N TYR A 220 10.44 30.21 -5.26
CA TYR A 220 9.02 29.98 -5.55
C TYR A 220 8.38 28.99 -4.58
N MET A 221 9.09 27.94 -4.17
CA MET A 221 8.62 27.01 -3.13
C MET A 221 8.43 27.73 -1.79
N LYS A 222 9.37 28.59 -1.38
CA LYS A 222 9.28 29.40 -0.15
C LYS A 222 8.10 30.39 -0.22
N ALA A 223 7.90 31.04 -1.35
CA ALA A 223 6.75 31.92 -1.57
C ALA A 223 5.41 31.14 -1.49
N ALA A 224 5.32 29.97 -2.09
CA ALA A 224 4.14 29.10 -2.02
C ALA A 224 3.87 28.61 -0.60
N ALA A 225 4.91 28.23 0.15
CA ALA A 225 4.81 27.83 1.54
C ALA A 225 4.31 28.97 2.43
N LYS A 226 4.85 30.18 2.27
CA LYS A 226 4.36 31.38 2.98
C LYS A 226 2.89 31.63 2.70
N LYS A 227 2.47 31.58 1.44
CA LYS A 227 1.07 31.76 1.05
C LYS A 227 0.14 30.72 1.68
N SER A 228 0.59 29.46 1.77
CA SER A 228 -0.23 28.36 2.27
C SER A 228 -0.30 28.29 3.79
N TYR A 229 0.77 28.70 4.49
CA TYR A 229 0.92 28.45 5.92
C TYR A 229 0.96 29.71 6.79
N SER A 230 0.95 30.92 6.23
CA SER A 230 0.99 32.18 7.01
C SER A 230 -0.11 32.26 8.08
N LYS A 231 -1.31 31.73 7.78
CA LYS A 231 -2.43 31.67 8.76
C LYS A 231 -2.17 30.72 9.94
N LYS A 232 -1.18 29.82 9.84
CA LYS A 232 -0.79 28.87 10.90
C LYS A 232 0.35 29.39 11.78
N GLY A 233 0.84 30.59 11.51
CA GLY A 233 1.91 31.26 12.24
C GLY A 233 3.28 31.13 11.60
N ASP A 234 4.17 32.08 11.92
CA ASP A 234 5.51 32.20 11.31
C ASP A 234 6.40 30.99 11.58
N ALA A 235 6.25 30.33 12.75
CA ALA A 235 7.00 29.12 13.09
C ALA A 235 6.75 27.99 12.08
N VAL A 236 5.51 27.83 11.59
CA VAL A 236 5.16 26.81 10.59
C VAL A 236 5.75 27.18 9.22
N VAL A 237 5.76 28.46 8.87
CA VAL A 237 6.39 28.93 7.63
C VAL A 237 7.88 28.66 7.65
N GLU A 238 8.55 28.98 8.76
CA GLU A 238 9.99 28.77 8.94
C GLU A 238 10.38 27.29 8.89
N MET A 239 9.58 26.41 9.51
CA MET A 239 9.79 24.95 9.37
C MET A 239 9.73 24.50 7.90
N ASN A 240 8.80 25.03 7.13
CA ASN A 240 8.72 24.71 5.69
C ASN A 240 9.93 25.25 4.90
N TYR A 241 10.44 26.42 5.25
CA TYR A 241 11.67 26.95 4.63
C TYR A 241 12.86 26.03 4.89
N LYS A 242 13.06 25.63 6.14
CA LYS A 242 14.11 24.65 6.50
C LYS A 242 13.95 23.31 5.78
N ALA A 243 12.72 22.87 5.59
CA ALA A 243 12.45 21.63 4.85
C ALA A 243 12.80 21.74 3.35
N ILE A 244 12.54 22.91 2.74
CA ILE A 244 12.92 23.19 1.36
C ILE A 244 14.44 23.17 1.20
N ASP A 245 15.17 23.89 2.07
CA ASP A 245 16.62 23.93 2.03
C ASP A 245 17.23 22.55 2.29
N ALA A 246 16.73 21.83 3.30
CA ALA A 246 17.18 20.46 3.61
C ALA A 246 17.01 19.48 2.44
N GLY A 247 15.93 19.61 1.66
CA GLY A 247 15.71 18.76 0.50
C GLY A 247 16.73 18.96 -0.63
N VAL A 248 17.24 20.19 -0.78
CA VAL A 248 18.34 20.47 -1.71
C VAL A 248 19.64 19.82 -1.24
N ASP A 249 19.94 19.89 0.06
CA ASP A 249 21.24 19.48 0.61
C ASP A 249 21.35 17.97 0.89
N ALA A 250 20.24 17.33 1.25
CA ALA A 250 20.24 15.95 1.75
C ALA A 250 20.26 14.85 0.67
N VAL A 251 20.29 15.22 -0.61
CA VAL A 251 20.34 14.25 -1.72
C VAL A 251 21.73 13.60 -1.78
N HIS A 252 21.77 12.28 -1.65
CA HIS A 252 22.97 11.46 -1.75
C HIS A 252 23.00 10.65 -3.05
N LYS A 253 24.08 10.75 -3.82
CA LYS A 253 24.29 9.93 -5.02
C LYS A 253 24.93 8.61 -4.63
N VAL A 254 24.30 7.51 -5.00
CA VAL A 254 24.78 6.16 -4.72
C VAL A 254 25.65 5.69 -5.88
N GLU A 255 26.86 5.20 -5.58
CA GLU A 255 27.72 4.54 -6.55
C GLU A 255 27.20 3.11 -6.79
N VAL A 256 26.78 2.83 -8.02
CA VAL A 256 26.20 1.53 -8.40
C VAL A 256 27.29 0.47 -8.46
N PRO A 257 27.26 -0.59 -7.64
CA PRO A 257 28.26 -1.64 -7.67
C PRO A 257 28.26 -2.41 -9.01
N ALA A 258 29.44 -2.78 -9.50
CA ALA A 258 29.57 -3.47 -10.80
C ALA A 258 28.91 -4.87 -10.81
N ASP A 259 28.85 -5.54 -9.67
CA ASP A 259 28.24 -6.86 -9.48
C ASP A 259 26.70 -6.83 -9.57
N TRP A 260 26.08 -5.64 -9.46
CA TRP A 260 24.64 -5.51 -9.65
C TRP A 260 24.17 -5.98 -11.04
N ALA A 261 25.02 -5.89 -12.06
CA ALA A 261 24.67 -6.36 -13.41
C ALA A 261 24.35 -7.86 -13.49
N THR A 262 24.86 -8.64 -12.54
CA THR A 262 24.68 -10.09 -12.42
C THR A 262 24.05 -10.53 -11.10
N ALA A 263 23.47 -9.61 -10.36
CA ALA A 263 22.83 -9.89 -9.08
C ALA A 263 21.79 -11.00 -9.19
N VAL A 264 21.69 -11.85 -8.18
CA VAL A 264 20.70 -12.92 -8.06
C VAL A 264 20.01 -12.80 -6.70
N ASP A 265 18.72 -13.04 -6.64
CA ASP A 265 18.00 -13.07 -5.37
C ASP A 265 18.18 -14.44 -4.69
N ASP A 266 18.80 -14.43 -3.53
CA ASP A 266 18.93 -15.61 -2.67
C ASP A 266 17.70 -15.83 -1.76
N LYS A 267 16.69 -14.94 -1.84
CA LYS A 267 15.50 -15.02 -1.00
C LYS A 267 14.61 -16.16 -1.45
N LYS A 268 14.38 -17.11 -0.57
CA LYS A 268 13.37 -18.16 -0.78
C LYS A 268 11.98 -17.53 -0.86
N PRO A 269 11.08 -18.07 -1.70
CA PRO A 269 9.68 -17.67 -1.68
C PRO A 269 9.12 -17.75 -0.26
N VAL A 270 8.33 -16.77 0.14
CA VAL A 270 7.66 -16.79 1.44
C VAL A 270 6.62 -17.93 1.43
N GLU A 271 6.82 -18.92 2.27
CA GLU A 271 5.80 -19.94 2.49
C GLU A 271 4.62 -19.32 3.23
N ARG A 272 3.47 -19.31 2.57
CA ARG A 272 2.22 -18.83 3.15
C ARG A 272 1.40 -19.96 3.70
N THR A 273 0.87 -19.77 4.92
CA THR A 273 -0.09 -20.67 5.56
C THR A 273 -1.50 -20.14 5.36
N GLY A 274 -2.49 -21.04 5.40
CA GLY A 274 -3.90 -20.66 5.27
C GLY A 274 -4.69 -21.65 4.40
N ARG A 275 -5.85 -21.21 3.90
CA ARG A 275 -6.67 -22.03 3.01
C ARG A 275 -5.96 -22.23 1.67
N PRO A 276 -5.81 -23.48 1.17
CA PRO A 276 -5.02 -23.74 -0.03
C PRO A 276 -5.46 -22.95 -1.25
N ALA A 277 -6.77 -22.80 -1.48
CA ALA A 277 -7.30 -22.04 -2.61
C ALA A 277 -6.95 -20.55 -2.50
N THR A 278 -7.08 -19.95 -1.30
CA THR A 278 -6.71 -18.54 -1.06
C THR A 278 -5.21 -18.32 -1.27
N VAL A 279 -4.37 -19.21 -0.71
CA VAL A 279 -2.90 -19.12 -0.86
C VAL A 279 -2.50 -19.24 -2.32
N LYS A 280 -3.09 -20.18 -3.06
CA LYS A 280 -2.87 -20.33 -4.51
C LYS A 280 -3.22 -19.04 -5.26
N MET A 281 -4.42 -18.51 -5.04
CA MET A 281 -4.86 -17.27 -5.67
C MET A 281 -3.92 -16.09 -5.36
N VAL A 282 -3.48 -15.97 -4.11
CA VAL A 282 -2.54 -14.93 -3.69
C VAL A 282 -1.21 -15.06 -4.43
N ASN A 283 -0.61 -16.25 -4.44
CA ASN A 283 0.71 -16.46 -5.03
C ASN A 283 0.71 -16.33 -6.56
N GLU A 284 -0.30 -16.87 -7.22
CA GLU A 284 -0.33 -16.99 -8.69
C GLU A 284 -0.96 -15.76 -9.36
N LEU A 285 -1.85 -15.04 -8.68
CA LEU A 285 -2.63 -13.96 -9.25
C LEU A 285 -2.39 -12.61 -8.53
N LEU A 286 -2.59 -12.56 -7.20
CA LEU A 286 -2.62 -11.30 -6.50
C LEU A 286 -1.22 -10.70 -6.29
N ASP A 287 -0.19 -11.50 -6.10
CA ASP A 287 1.19 -11.01 -5.97
C ASP A 287 1.69 -10.31 -7.24
N PRO A 288 1.55 -10.90 -8.45
CA PRO A 288 1.89 -10.18 -9.68
C PRO A 288 1.08 -8.90 -9.86
N ILE A 289 -0.23 -8.94 -9.62
CA ILE A 289 -1.09 -7.74 -9.73
C ILE A 289 -0.65 -6.67 -8.71
N GLY A 290 -0.38 -7.07 -7.46
CA GLY A 290 0.08 -6.19 -6.40
C GLY A 290 1.43 -5.53 -6.70
N LYS A 291 2.31 -6.21 -7.44
CA LYS A 291 3.61 -5.68 -7.90
C LYS A 291 3.52 -4.83 -9.17
N MET A 292 2.31 -4.55 -9.66
CA MET A 292 2.06 -3.85 -10.93
C MET A 292 2.58 -4.61 -12.16
N ASP A 293 2.59 -5.94 -12.10
CA ASP A 293 3.01 -6.86 -13.17
C ASP A 293 1.84 -7.73 -13.67
N GLY A 294 0.61 -7.28 -13.44
CA GLY A 294 -0.60 -8.01 -13.83
C GLY A 294 -0.74 -8.23 -15.33
N ASP A 295 -0.15 -7.35 -16.15
CA ASP A 295 -0.17 -7.47 -17.62
C ASP A 295 0.66 -8.66 -18.14
N SER A 296 1.56 -9.21 -17.33
CA SER A 296 2.33 -10.43 -17.64
C SER A 296 1.51 -11.72 -17.47
N LEU A 297 0.37 -11.66 -16.78
CA LEU A 297 -0.48 -12.82 -16.51
C LEU A 297 -1.21 -13.28 -17.78
N PRO A 298 -1.13 -14.58 -18.13
CA PRO A 298 -1.89 -15.12 -19.23
C PRO A 298 -3.39 -15.23 -18.89
N VAL A 299 -4.24 -15.26 -19.90
CA VAL A 299 -5.69 -15.40 -19.72
C VAL A 299 -6.04 -16.65 -18.90
N SER A 300 -5.31 -17.74 -19.10
CA SER A 300 -5.51 -19.00 -18.36
C SER A 300 -5.27 -18.88 -16.84
N ALA A 301 -4.53 -17.87 -16.38
CA ALA A 301 -4.34 -17.61 -14.95
C ALA A 301 -5.66 -17.29 -14.23
N PHE A 302 -6.66 -16.78 -14.96
CA PHE A 302 -7.97 -16.38 -14.44
C PHE A 302 -9.04 -17.49 -14.53
N LYS A 303 -8.69 -18.68 -14.97
CA LYS A 303 -9.66 -19.78 -15.23
C LYS A 303 -10.45 -20.19 -13.98
N ASP A 304 -9.78 -20.21 -12.82
CA ASP A 304 -10.39 -20.64 -11.56
C ASP A 304 -11.34 -19.59 -10.95
N ILE A 305 -11.35 -18.37 -11.52
CA ILE A 305 -12.21 -17.24 -11.14
C ILE A 305 -12.98 -16.68 -12.35
N ALA A 306 -13.18 -17.48 -13.39
CA ALA A 306 -13.84 -17.06 -14.63
C ALA A 306 -15.30 -16.59 -14.42
N ASP A 307 -15.94 -17.04 -13.37
CA ASP A 307 -17.28 -16.62 -12.93
C ASP A 307 -17.28 -15.34 -12.08
N GLY A 308 -16.10 -14.76 -11.79
CA GLY A 308 -15.93 -13.56 -10.97
C GLY A 308 -15.98 -13.81 -9.46
N GLN A 309 -15.98 -15.06 -9.00
CA GLN A 309 -15.93 -15.40 -7.58
C GLN A 309 -14.49 -15.49 -7.09
N PHE A 310 -14.14 -14.61 -6.17
CA PHE A 310 -12.82 -14.58 -5.53
C PHE A 310 -12.86 -15.21 -4.14
N GLU A 311 -11.76 -15.86 -3.76
CA GLU A 311 -11.56 -16.31 -2.38
C GLU A 311 -11.56 -15.14 -1.40
N THR A 312 -12.31 -15.25 -0.32
CA THR A 312 -12.38 -14.23 0.74
C THR A 312 -11.13 -14.25 1.65
N GLY A 313 -10.84 -13.14 2.33
CA GLY A 313 -9.76 -13.05 3.32
C GLY A 313 -8.37 -12.83 2.74
N ALA A 314 -8.26 -12.50 1.46
CA ALA A 314 -6.98 -12.22 0.81
C ALA A 314 -6.26 -10.98 1.38
N SER A 315 -6.98 -10.04 2.01
CA SER A 315 -6.39 -8.87 2.68
C SER A 315 -5.36 -9.24 3.76
N ALA A 316 -5.48 -10.41 4.38
CA ALA A 316 -4.53 -10.91 5.39
C ALA A 316 -3.10 -11.13 4.85
N TYR A 317 -2.97 -11.30 3.54
CA TYR A 317 -1.69 -11.55 2.87
C TYR A 317 -1.01 -10.31 2.30
N GLU A 318 -1.68 -9.16 2.30
CA GLU A 318 -1.13 -7.93 1.73
C GLU A 318 0.06 -7.39 2.53
N LYS A 319 0.01 -7.44 3.87
CA LYS A 319 1.08 -7.00 4.78
C LYS A 319 1.71 -5.69 4.30
N ARG A 320 0.90 -4.63 4.20
CA ARG A 320 1.27 -3.39 3.50
C ARG A 320 2.40 -2.60 4.17
N GLY A 321 2.52 -2.71 5.51
CA GLY A 321 3.59 -2.04 6.27
C GLY A 321 3.56 -0.52 6.15
N THR A 322 2.37 0.09 6.18
CA THR A 322 2.20 1.53 5.88
C THR A 322 2.33 2.44 7.09
N ALA A 323 2.22 1.88 8.30
CA ALA A 323 2.33 2.66 9.53
C ALA A 323 3.80 2.97 9.85
N VAL A 324 4.10 4.23 10.18
CA VAL A 324 5.41 4.61 10.73
C VAL A 324 5.52 4.24 12.21
N MET A 325 4.40 4.37 12.93
CA MET A 325 4.30 4.05 14.36
C MET A 325 3.18 3.04 14.58
N VAL A 326 3.43 2.04 15.41
CA VAL A 326 2.47 0.99 15.78
C VAL A 326 2.40 0.86 17.30
N PRO A 327 1.29 0.31 17.86
CA PRO A 327 1.19 0.13 19.29
C PRO A 327 2.10 -1.01 19.78
N GLU A 328 2.86 -0.77 20.83
CA GLU A 328 3.55 -1.77 21.64
C GLU A 328 2.75 -2.03 22.91
N TRP A 329 2.56 -3.31 23.25
CA TRP A 329 1.83 -3.74 24.44
C TRP A 329 2.78 -4.16 25.58
N ASP A 330 2.49 -3.68 26.79
CA ASP A 330 3.13 -4.11 28.04
C ASP A 330 2.15 -4.94 28.90
N PRO A 331 2.44 -6.25 29.15
CA PRO A 331 1.58 -7.10 29.94
C PRO A 331 1.48 -6.69 31.43
N ALA A 332 2.53 -6.09 31.98
CA ALA A 332 2.59 -5.76 33.40
C ALA A 332 1.60 -4.65 33.78
N SER A 333 1.42 -3.68 32.91
CA SER A 333 0.55 -2.52 33.12
C SER A 333 -0.89 -2.73 32.60
N CYS A 334 -1.13 -3.81 31.84
CA CYS A 334 -2.41 -4.04 31.17
C CYS A 334 -3.52 -4.50 32.13
N VAL A 335 -4.67 -3.82 32.09
CA VAL A 335 -5.87 -4.18 32.86
C VAL A 335 -6.77 -5.21 32.18
N GLN A 336 -6.49 -5.57 30.91
CA GLN A 336 -7.21 -6.53 30.07
C GLN A 336 -8.66 -6.10 29.72
N CYS A 337 -8.94 -4.81 29.60
CA CYS A 337 -10.28 -4.31 29.26
C CYS A 337 -10.69 -4.52 27.80
N ASN A 338 -9.79 -4.95 26.91
CA ASN A 338 -9.97 -5.14 25.47
C ASN A 338 -10.47 -3.91 24.69
N SER A 339 -10.47 -2.70 25.29
CA SER A 339 -10.93 -1.48 24.62
C SER A 339 -10.13 -1.15 23.36
N CYS A 340 -8.83 -1.43 23.38
CA CYS A 340 -7.94 -1.23 22.23
C CYS A 340 -8.34 -2.11 21.03
N ALA A 341 -8.71 -3.37 21.27
CA ALA A 341 -9.23 -4.25 20.23
C ALA A 341 -10.63 -3.83 19.78
N PHE A 342 -11.47 -3.39 20.73
CA PHE A 342 -12.85 -2.98 20.45
C PHE A 342 -12.96 -1.79 19.49
N VAL A 343 -12.05 -0.82 19.57
CA VAL A 343 -12.05 0.37 18.68
C VAL A 343 -11.25 0.17 17.39
N CYS A 344 -10.45 -0.88 17.29
CA CYS A 344 -9.59 -1.07 16.13
C CYS A 344 -10.39 -1.31 14.85
N SER A 345 -10.32 -0.37 13.91
CA SER A 345 -11.01 -0.40 12.62
C SER A 345 -10.56 -1.54 11.71
N HIS A 346 -9.32 -2.00 11.88
CA HIS A 346 -8.66 -2.94 10.97
C HIS A 346 -8.42 -4.31 11.58
N ALA A 347 -8.87 -4.56 12.81
CA ALA A 347 -8.66 -5.82 13.54
C ALA A 347 -7.17 -6.23 13.67
N THR A 348 -6.28 -5.25 13.77
CA THR A 348 -4.82 -5.47 13.83
C THR A 348 -4.29 -5.61 15.26
N ILE A 349 -5.09 -5.34 16.26
CA ILE A 349 -4.79 -5.57 17.68
C ILE A 349 -5.89 -6.45 18.26
N ARG A 350 -5.50 -7.62 18.80
CA ARG A 350 -6.45 -8.65 19.23
C ARG A 350 -6.02 -9.30 20.53
N PRO A 351 -6.99 -9.58 21.46
CA PRO A 351 -6.74 -10.39 22.65
C PRO A 351 -6.82 -11.88 22.32
N PHE A 352 -5.93 -12.66 22.93
CA PHE A 352 -5.97 -14.10 22.89
C PHE A 352 -5.83 -14.68 24.31
N ILE A 353 -6.41 -15.86 24.51
CA ILE A 353 -6.24 -16.68 25.72
C ILE A 353 -5.65 -18.00 25.28
N LEU A 354 -4.52 -18.38 25.87
CA LEU A 354 -3.73 -19.55 25.50
C LEU A 354 -3.74 -20.60 26.61
N ASP A 355 -3.93 -21.86 26.25
CA ASP A 355 -3.67 -23.00 27.11
C ASP A 355 -2.17 -23.36 27.13
N ALA A 356 -1.78 -24.33 27.95
CA ALA A 356 -0.38 -24.71 28.15
C ALA A 356 0.29 -25.23 26.87
N LYS A 357 -0.46 -25.89 25.97
CA LYS A 357 0.06 -26.41 24.72
C LYS A 357 0.35 -25.24 23.75
N GLU A 358 -0.61 -24.37 23.57
CA GLU A 358 -0.49 -23.20 22.70
C GLU A 358 0.63 -22.25 23.15
N GLN A 359 0.85 -22.14 24.48
CA GLN A 359 1.98 -21.38 25.04
C GLN A 359 3.33 -22.03 24.70
N ALA A 360 3.42 -23.35 24.76
CA ALA A 360 4.65 -24.09 24.48
C ALA A 360 5.04 -24.07 22.99
N GLU A 361 4.05 -24.00 22.10
CA GLU A 361 4.23 -23.97 20.65
C GLU A 361 4.38 -22.52 20.10
N ALA A 362 4.09 -21.51 20.91
CA ALA A 362 4.18 -20.09 20.50
C ALA A 362 5.63 -19.65 20.27
N PRO A 363 5.86 -18.65 19.38
CA PRO A 363 7.16 -18.03 19.23
C PRO A 363 7.70 -17.51 20.57
N SER A 364 9.00 -17.67 20.80
CA SER A 364 9.64 -17.39 22.10
C SER A 364 9.52 -15.93 22.58
N GLN A 365 9.31 -14.98 21.65
CA GLN A 365 9.13 -13.56 21.93
C GLN A 365 7.72 -13.16 22.40
N ILE A 366 6.78 -14.13 22.47
CA ILE A 366 5.41 -13.84 22.92
C ILE A 366 5.41 -13.25 24.34
N LYS A 367 4.67 -12.16 24.52
CA LYS A 367 4.44 -11.55 25.83
C LYS A 367 3.15 -12.11 26.44
N LEU A 368 3.19 -12.56 27.68
CA LEU A 368 2.06 -13.22 28.35
C LEU A 368 1.79 -12.60 29.74
N ALA A 369 0.53 -12.58 30.13
CA ALA A 369 0.07 -12.27 31.49
C ALA A 369 -0.93 -13.35 31.96
N ASP A 370 -1.19 -13.44 33.25
CA ASP A 370 -2.26 -14.31 33.77
C ASP A 370 -3.62 -13.82 33.26
N SER A 371 -4.45 -14.75 32.74
CA SER A 371 -5.77 -14.37 32.25
C SER A 371 -6.73 -14.00 33.39
N LYS A 372 -7.25 -12.79 33.35
CA LYS A 372 -8.33 -12.35 34.26
C LYS A 372 -9.71 -12.82 33.78
N HIS A 373 -9.82 -13.27 32.54
CA HIS A 373 -11.08 -13.53 31.84
C HIS A 373 -11.41 -15.01 31.65
N ALA A 374 -10.41 -15.88 31.54
CA ALA A 374 -10.62 -17.30 31.39
C ALA A 374 -11.33 -17.91 32.61
N THR A 375 -12.12 -18.97 32.39
CA THR A 375 -12.68 -19.78 33.46
C THR A 375 -11.59 -20.62 34.14
N ASP A 376 -10.64 -21.10 33.36
CA ASP A 376 -9.45 -21.81 33.83
C ASP A 376 -8.34 -20.81 34.18
N THR A 377 -7.93 -20.76 35.45
CA THR A 377 -6.94 -19.84 35.97
C THR A 377 -5.50 -20.13 35.54
N THR A 378 -5.25 -21.28 34.92
CA THR A 378 -3.92 -21.65 34.38
C THR A 378 -3.64 -21.02 33.02
N MET A 379 -4.67 -20.53 32.33
CA MET A 379 -4.56 -19.92 31.02
C MET A 379 -3.89 -18.56 31.07
N LYS A 380 -3.15 -18.24 30.01
CA LYS A 380 -2.47 -16.94 29.84
C LYS A 380 -3.21 -16.07 28.83
N TYR A 381 -3.08 -14.79 29.03
CA TYR A 381 -3.61 -13.73 28.17
C TYR A 381 -2.47 -13.05 27.42
N THR A 382 -2.72 -12.70 26.16
CA THR A 382 -1.88 -11.78 25.40
C THR A 382 -2.74 -10.81 24.62
N MET A 383 -2.20 -9.61 24.36
CA MET A 383 -2.72 -8.64 23.41
C MET A 383 -1.69 -8.48 22.30
N SER A 384 -1.96 -9.08 21.15
CA SER A 384 -1.00 -9.06 20.04
C SER A 384 -1.41 -8.08 18.96
N VAL A 385 -0.41 -7.54 18.29
CA VAL A 385 -0.54 -6.53 17.24
C VAL A 385 0.07 -7.06 15.95
N SER A 386 -0.62 -6.87 14.82
CA SER A 386 -0.01 -7.05 13.49
C SER A 386 0.63 -5.74 13.02
N PRO A 387 1.95 -5.54 13.14
CA PRO A 387 2.58 -4.28 12.79
C PRO A 387 2.52 -3.98 11.29
N LEU A 388 2.52 -5.01 10.43
CA LEU A 388 2.46 -4.83 8.98
C LEU A 388 1.06 -4.50 8.46
N ASP A 389 0.01 -4.83 9.21
CA ASP A 389 -1.38 -4.52 8.84
C ASP A 389 -1.92 -3.28 9.60
N CYS A 390 -1.22 -2.82 10.63
CA CYS A 390 -1.58 -1.64 11.39
C CYS A 390 -1.49 -0.37 10.53
N MET A 391 -2.48 0.53 10.68
CA MET A 391 -2.52 1.80 9.96
C MET A 391 -1.97 2.99 10.77
N GLY A 392 -1.51 2.75 12.00
CA GLY A 392 -0.86 3.77 12.83
C GLY A 392 -1.77 4.92 13.29
N CYS A 393 -3.09 4.71 13.38
CA CYS A 393 -4.06 5.76 13.75
C CYS A 393 -3.95 6.21 15.21
N GLY A 394 -3.49 5.35 16.14
CA GLY A 394 -3.34 5.66 17.56
C GLY A 394 -4.62 5.52 18.39
N GLU A 395 -5.79 5.20 17.82
CA GLU A 395 -7.06 5.10 18.53
C GLU A 395 -7.00 4.11 19.70
N CYS A 396 -6.30 2.99 19.54
CA CYS A 396 -6.12 1.98 20.60
C CYS A 396 -5.39 2.54 21.81
N VAL A 397 -4.41 3.45 21.62
CA VAL A 397 -3.71 4.12 22.70
C VAL A 397 -4.61 5.18 23.35
N THR A 398 -5.35 5.94 22.54
CA THR A 398 -6.26 7.00 23.02
C THR A 398 -7.33 6.46 23.99
N VAL A 399 -7.89 5.27 23.72
CA VAL A 399 -8.91 4.66 24.58
C VAL A 399 -8.35 3.82 25.72
N CYS A 400 -7.03 3.62 25.76
CA CYS A 400 -6.40 2.82 26.80
C CYS A 400 -6.42 3.54 28.14
N PRO A 401 -7.02 2.98 29.24
CA PRO A 401 -7.02 3.61 30.54
C PRO A 401 -5.62 3.72 31.17
N LYS A 402 -4.64 3.02 30.58
CA LYS A 402 -3.23 3.02 30.92
C LYS A 402 -2.36 3.43 29.73
N ALA A 403 -2.81 4.45 28.98
CA ALA A 403 -2.08 5.00 27.85
C ALA A 403 -0.65 5.44 28.27
N GLY A 404 0.34 5.11 27.45
CA GLY A 404 1.74 5.36 27.73
C GLY A 404 2.42 4.31 28.62
N GLU A 405 1.67 3.58 29.46
CA GLU A 405 2.17 2.47 30.29
C GLU A 405 1.90 1.12 29.62
N ALA A 406 0.62 0.73 29.52
CA ALA A 406 0.21 -0.57 28.96
C ALA A 406 0.19 -0.61 27.43
N LEU A 407 0.03 0.54 26.79
CA LEU A 407 0.02 0.68 25.35
C LEU A 407 0.60 2.03 24.95
N LYS A 408 1.61 2.02 24.08
CA LYS A 408 2.27 3.22 23.56
C LYS A 408 2.60 3.04 22.09
N MET A 409 2.67 4.15 21.32
CA MET A 409 3.10 4.11 19.92
C MET A 409 4.63 4.12 19.85
N VAL A 410 5.18 3.18 19.07
CA VAL A 410 6.62 3.01 18.83
C VAL A 410 6.89 2.85 17.34
N PRO A 411 8.13 3.05 16.85
CA PRO A 411 8.47 2.80 15.45
C PRO A 411 8.12 1.38 15.01
N GLN A 412 7.55 1.23 13.82
CA GLN A 412 7.08 -0.07 13.31
C GLN A 412 8.20 -1.11 13.28
N GLU A 413 9.41 -0.72 12.85
CA GLU A 413 10.57 -1.62 12.74
C GLU A 413 10.95 -2.24 14.08
N SER A 414 10.75 -1.53 15.19
CA SER A 414 10.98 -2.07 16.54
C SER A 414 10.02 -3.19 16.93
N GLN A 415 8.95 -3.39 16.18
CA GLN A 415 7.92 -4.41 16.43
C GLN A 415 7.94 -5.52 15.35
N ALA A 416 8.99 -5.65 14.56
CA ALA A 416 9.08 -6.67 13.51
C ALA A 416 8.87 -8.10 14.05
N GLU A 417 9.40 -8.38 15.23
CA GLU A 417 9.30 -9.68 15.92
C GLU A 417 7.85 -10.02 16.40
N GLU A 418 6.97 -9.02 16.45
CA GLU A 418 5.57 -9.24 16.85
C GLU A 418 4.73 -9.82 15.71
N GLN A 419 5.13 -9.64 14.43
CA GLN A 419 4.36 -10.17 13.29
C GLN A 419 4.26 -11.71 13.31
N PRO A 420 5.34 -12.48 13.48
CA PRO A 420 5.26 -13.93 13.60
C PRO A 420 4.40 -14.38 14.80
N VAL A 421 4.41 -13.64 15.91
CA VAL A 421 3.56 -13.91 17.07
C VAL A 421 2.08 -13.76 16.72
N PHE A 422 1.72 -12.63 16.09
CA PHE A 422 0.34 -12.38 15.67
C PHE A 422 -0.15 -13.44 14.69
N ASP A 423 0.66 -13.77 13.68
CA ASP A 423 0.32 -14.77 12.67
C ASP A 423 0.12 -16.16 13.29
N TYR A 424 0.99 -16.57 14.24
CA TYR A 424 0.83 -17.80 15.01
C TYR A 424 -0.49 -17.82 15.79
N LEU A 425 -0.79 -16.72 16.52
CA LEU A 425 -1.99 -16.64 17.37
C LEU A 425 -3.27 -16.74 16.54
N VAL A 426 -3.33 -16.03 15.42
CA VAL A 426 -4.49 -16.07 14.51
C VAL A 426 -4.68 -17.47 13.94
N ALA A 427 -3.60 -18.15 13.54
CA ALA A 427 -3.67 -19.47 12.91
C ALA A 427 -4.00 -20.59 13.91
N ASN A 428 -3.39 -20.59 15.10
CA ASN A 428 -3.32 -21.75 15.97
C ASN A 428 -4.16 -21.65 17.24
N VAL A 429 -4.36 -20.42 17.79
CA VAL A 429 -5.06 -20.28 19.08
C VAL A 429 -6.57 -20.31 18.90
N GLY A 430 -7.22 -21.31 19.47
CA GLY A 430 -8.67 -21.47 19.46
C GLY A 430 -9.39 -20.54 20.45
N LYS A 431 -10.71 -20.38 20.25
CA LYS A 431 -11.57 -19.68 21.22
C LYS A 431 -11.62 -20.46 22.54
N LYS A 432 -11.44 -19.78 23.66
CA LYS A 432 -11.48 -20.34 25.01
C LYS A 432 -12.75 -19.91 25.74
N ASP A 433 -13.13 -20.71 26.74
CA ASP A 433 -14.23 -20.37 27.65
C ASP A 433 -13.81 -19.24 28.57
N ILE A 434 -14.62 -18.18 28.56
CA ILE A 434 -14.45 -17.02 29.45
C ILE A 434 -15.54 -17.00 30.52
N LYS A 435 -15.30 -16.26 31.60
CA LYS A 435 -16.25 -16.13 32.71
C LYS A 435 -17.63 -15.73 32.20
N PRO A 436 -18.71 -16.40 32.62
CA PRO A 436 -20.07 -16.16 32.09
C PRO A 436 -20.49 -14.68 32.12
N ALA A 437 -20.09 -13.92 33.16
CA ALA A 437 -20.39 -12.51 33.29
C ALA A 437 -19.79 -11.63 32.16
N LEU A 438 -18.80 -12.14 31.40
CA LEU A 438 -18.14 -11.41 30.33
C LEU A 438 -18.68 -11.74 28.93
N VAL A 439 -19.36 -12.87 28.77
CA VAL A 439 -19.73 -13.40 27.44
C VAL A 439 -20.50 -12.37 26.61
N ASN A 440 -21.51 -11.74 27.20
CA ASN A 440 -22.37 -10.76 26.52
C ASN A 440 -21.95 -9.31 26.81
N THR A 441 -20.65 -9.04 26.85
CA THR A 441 -20.09 -7.71 27.09
C THR A 441 -19.16 -7.30 25.94
N PRO A 442 -18.82 -5.99 25.82
CA PRO A 442 -17.78 -5.54 24.89
C PRO A 442 -16.44 -6.28 25.08
N ILE A 443 -16.07 -6.62 26.31
CA ILE A 443 -14.85 -7.36 26.60
C ILE A 443 -14.89 -8.75 25.98
N GLY A 444 -15.98 -9.49 26.20
CA GLY A 444 -16.16 -10.86 25.71
C GLY A 444 -16.27 -10.94 24.19
N SER A 445 -16.93 -9.95 23.56
CA SER A 445 -17.08 -9.91 22.12
C SER A 445 -15.74 -9.92 21.37
N GLN A 446 -14.66 -9.40 21.97
CA GLN A 446 -13.34 -9.31 21.34
C GLN A 446 -12.58 -10.63 21.25
N TYR A 447 -13.04 -11.69 21.96
CA TYR A 447 -12.53 -13.05 21.80
C TYR A 447 -13.17 -13.80 20.63
N ASN A 448 -14.20 -13.24 19.99
CA ASN A 448 -14.70 -13.76 18.73
C ASN A 448 -13.77 -13.35 17.58
N GLN A 449 -13.54 -14.27 16.64
CA GLN A 449 -12.76 -13.94 15.45
C GLN A 449 -13.47 -12.84 14.65
N PRO A 450 -12.81 -11.72 14.32
CA PRO A 450 -13.36 -10.76 13.37
C PRO A 450 -13.41 -11.39 11.98
N LEU A 451 -14.54 -11.27 11.30
CA LEU A 451 -14.70 -11.71 9.91
C LEU A 451 -14.69 -10.54 8.93
N LEU A 452 -14.26 -9.39 9.39
CA LEU A 452 -13.80 -8.22 8.62
C LEU A 452 -12.44 -7.81 9.21
N GLU A 453 -11.38 -7.88 8.41
CA GLU A 453 -10.03 -7.61 8.87
C GLU A 453 -9.17 -6.96 7.78
N PHE A 454 -8.21 -6.15 8.19
CA PHE A 454 -7.20 -5.52 7.33
C PHE A 454 -7.79 -4.79 6.12
N SER A 455 -8.92 -4.12 6.31
CA SER A 455 -9.62 -3.42 5.23
C SER A 455 -8.82 -2.25 4.68
N GLY A 456 -9.10 -1.86 3.43
CA GLY A 456 -8.53 -0.68 2.79
C GLY A 456 -9.15 0.66 3.24
N SER A 457 -9.86 0.71 4.37
CA SER A 457 -10.49 1.92 4.91
C SER A 457 -9.48 2.92 5.44
N CYS A 458 -9.94 4.13 5.76
CA CYS A 458 -9.10 5.15 6.39
C CYS A 458 -8.52 4.68 7.73
N ALA A 459 -7.34 5.16 8.10
CA ALA A 459 -6.79 4.98 9.43
C ALA A 459 -7.75 5.57 10.49
N GLY A 460 -8.17 4.75 11.48
CA GLY A 460 -9.15 5.16 12.48
C GLY A 460 -10.59 5.30 11.95
N CYS A 461 -10.94 4.59 10.88
CA CYS A 461 -12.29 4.63 10.31
C CYS A 461 -13.36 4.14 11.31
N ALA A 462 -14.31 5.00 11.65
CA ALA A 462 -15.38 4.64 12.55
C ALA A 462 -16.33 3.59 11.95
N GLU A 463 -16.57 3.64 10.63
CA GLU A 463 -17.45 2.70 9.93
C GLU A 463 -16.95 1.27 10.05
N THR A 464 -15.70 1.01 9.74
CA THR A 464 -15.14 -0.34 9.79
C THR A 464 -14.98 -0.88 11.21
N SER A 465 -14.94 -0.04 12.24
CA SER A 465 -14.91 -0.49 13.63
C SER A 465 -16.21 -1.17 14.05
N TYR A 466 -17.36 -0.59 13.73
CA TYR A 466 -18.65 -1.25 14.04
C TYR A 466 -19.01 -2.35 13.04
N ALA A 467 -18.65 -2.20 11.75
CA ALA A 467 -18.85 -3.28 10.77
C ALA A 467 -18.07 -4.54 11.17
N ARG A 468 -16.85 -4.39 11.64
CA ARG A 468 -16.05 -5.47 12.21
C ARG A 468 -16.74 -6.11 13.42
N LEU A 469 -17.22 -5.30 14.37
CA LEU A 469 -17.93 -5.80 15.55
C LEU A 469 -19.16 -6.63 15.16
N ILE A 470 -19.94 -6.17 14.20
CA ILE A 470 -21.11 -6.92 13.69
C ILE A 470 -20.68 -8.27 13.13
N THR A 471 -19.56 -8.34 12.40
CA THR A 471 -19.05 -9.61 11.89
C THR A 471 -18.57 -10.55 13.00
N GLN A 472 -18.07 -10.03 14.14
CA GLN A 472 -17.71 -10.84 15.30
C GLN A 472 -18.93 -11.47 16.00
N LEU A 473 -20.09 -10.82 15.91
CA LEU A 473 -21.31 -11.27 16.55
C LEU A 473 -22.18 -12.16 15.63
N PHE A 474 -22.25 -11.82 14.35
CA PHE A 474 -23.22 -12.42 13.42
C PHE A 474 -22.58 -12.89 12.09
N GLY A 475 -21.29 -12.65 11.86
CA GLY A 475 -20.66 -12.75 10.55
C GLY A 475 -20.82 -14.09 9.83
N GLU A 476 -20.93 -15.21 10.57
CA GLU A 476 -21.16 -16.54 9.99
C GLU A 476 -22.55 -16.70 9.34
N GLN A 477 -23.47 -15.80 9.62
CA GLN A 477 -24.86 -15.85 9.16
C GLN A 477 -25.26 -14.60 8.35
N MET A 478 -24.26 -13.71 8.07
CA MET A 478 -24.54 -12.44 7.42
C MET A 478 -24.61 -12.57 5.90
N TYR A 479 -25.61 -11.94 5.31
CA TYR A 479 -25.68 -11.54 3.91
C TYR A 479 -25.59 -10.03 3.84
N ILE A 480 -24.66 -9.50 3.05
CA ILE A 480 -24.38 -8.08 2.97
C ILE A 480 -24.71 -7.61 1.55
N SER A 481 -25.75 -6.80 1.42
CA SER A 481 -26.04 -6.02 0.21
C SER A 481 -25.45 -4.63 0.42
N ASN A 482 -24.48 -4.27 -0.42
CA ASN A 482 -23.73 -3.04 -0.28
C ASN A 482 -24.10 -2.05 -1.39
N ALA A 483 -24.33 -0.80 -1.02
CA ALA A 483 -24.53 0.30 -1.96
C ALA A 483 -23.22 1.05 -2.21
N THR A 484 -23.18 1.87 -3.25
CA THR A 484 -21.98 2.65 -3.61
C THR A 484 -21.66 3.68 -2.52
N GLY A 485 -20.44 3.63 -2.01
CA GLY A 485 -19.95 4.50 -0.95
C GLY A 485 -18.59 4.06 -0.45
N CYS A 486 -18.22 4.47 0.77
CA CYS A 486 -16.96 4.03 1.38
C CYS A 486 -16.89 2.51 1.53
N SER A 487 -17.99 1.86 1.89
CA SER A 487 -18.08 0.41 2.06
C SER A 487 -17.84 -0.36 0.76
N SER A 488 -18.20 0.19 -0.41
CA SER A 488 -17.81 -0.40 -1.70
C SER A 488 -16.34 -0.22 -2.01
N ILE A 489 -15.71 0.85 -1.52
CA ILE A 489 -14.29 1.11 -1.77
C ILE A 489 -13.39 0.20 -0.91
N TRP A 490 -13.68 0.06 0.39
CA TRP A 490 -12.86 -0.80 1.26
C TRP A 490 -13.30 -2.28 1.24
N GLY A 491 -14.52 -2.59 0.82
CA GLY A 491 -15.07 -3.94 0.73
C GLY A 491 -15.11 -4.53 -0.69
N GLY A 492 -15.14 -3.66 -1.71
CA GLY A 492 -15.37 -4.02 -3.10
C GLY A 492 -14.21 -4.63 -3.89
N PRO A 493 -12.93 -4.37 -3.57
CA PRO A 493 -11.84 -5.05 -4.27
C PRO A 493 -11.89 -6.56 -3.99
N ALA A 494 -12.50 -7.31 -4.89
CA ALA A 494 -12.71 -8.75 -4.74
C ALA A 494 -11.38 -9.50 -4.50
N ALA A 495 -10.34 -9.08 -5.21
CA ALA A 495 -9.00 -9.62 -5.09
C ALA A 495 -8.36 -9.44 -3.69
N THR A 496 -8.76 -8.42 -2.94
CA THR A 496 -8.23 -8.13 -1.60
C THR A 496 -9.35 -7.95 -0.58
N SER A 497 -10.39 -8.80 -0.69
CA SER A 497 -11.56 -8.74 0.18
C SER A 497 -11.17 -8.79 1.66
N PRO A 498 -11.61 -7.83 2.47
CA PRO A 498 -11.38 -7.82 3.91
C PRO A 498 -12.32 -8.75 4.67
N TYR A 499 -13.39 -9.22 4.04
CA TYR A 499 -14.27 -10.23 4.62
C TYR A 499 -13.60 -11.61 4.56
N THR A 500 -13.69 -12.35 5.64
CA THR A 500 -13.06 -13.68 5.77
C THR A 500 -14.02 -14.67 6.39
N VAL A 501 -13.59 -15.91 6.54
CA VAL A 501 -14.36 -16.97 7.18
C VAL A 501 -13.78 -17.31 8.55
N ASN A 502 -14.64 -17.79 9.44
CA ASN A 502 -14.23 -18.36 10.71
C ASN A 502 -13.33 -19.57 10.45
N LYS A 503 -12.20 -19.64 11.14
CA LYS A 503 -11.20 -20.69 10.93
C LYS A 503 -11.69 -22.11 11.26
N ASP A 504 -12.66 -22.23 12.19
CA ASP A 504 -13.18 -23.52 12.65
C ASP A 504 -14.42 -23.92 11.83
N SER A 505 -15.44 -23.08 11.75
CA SER A 505 -16.70 -23.39 11.06
C SER A 505 -16.63 -23.25 9.52
N LYS A 506 -15.62 -22.55 8.99
CA LYS A 506 -15.45 -22.21 7.56
C LYS A 506 -16.59 -21.35 6.98
N LYS A 507 -17.39 -20.72 7.83
CA LYS A 507 -18.49 -19.82 7.46
C LYS A 507 -18.08 -18.35 7.64
N GLY A 508 -18.62 -17.48 6.81
CA GLY A 508 -18.37 -16.03 6.87
C GLY A 508 -19.39 -15.27 6.08
N PRO A 509 -19.33 -13.91 6.10
CA PRO A 509 -20.26 -13.07 5.39
C PRO A 509 -20.26 -13.33 3.88
N ALA A 510 -21.45 -13.46 3.29
CA ALA A 510 -21.65 -13.31 1.86
C ALA A 510 -21.80 -11.80 1.56
N TRP A 511 -21.04 -11.31 0.57
CA TRP A 511 -21.04 -9.90 0.23
C TRP A 511 -21.24 -9.70 -1.26
N SER A 512 -22.11 -8.75 -1.60
CA SER A 512 -22.28 -8.29 -2.96
C SER A 512 -22.42 -6.77 -3.00
N ASN A 513 -22.03 -6.18 -4.12
CA ASN A 513 -22.14 -4.74 -4.35
C ASN A 513 -23.10 -4.45 -5.52
N SER A 514 -23.91 -3.43 -5.37
CA SER A 514 -24.76 -2.91 -6.43
C SER A 514 -24.16 -1.63 -7.00
N LEU A 515 -24.16 -1.52 -8.32
CA LEU A 515 -23.85 -0.27 -9.01
C LEU A 515 -25.03 0.73 -8.91
N PHE A 516 -26.24 0.21 -8.62
CA PHE A 516 -27.45 0.98 -8.46
C PHE A 516 -27.89 0.86 -7.01
N GLU A 517 -27.77 1.91 -6.24
CA GLU A 517 -27.91 1.96 -4.78
C GLU A 517 -29.19 1.32 -4.24
N ASP A 518 -30.25 1.24 -5.05
CA ASP A 518 -31.58 0.87 -4.59
C ASP A 518 -32.03 -0.55 -4.98
N CYS A 519 -31.41 -1.18 -5.99
CA CYS A 519 -31.97 -2.39 -6.58
C CYS A 519 -31.90 -3.63 -5.70
N LEU A 520 -30.83 -3.81 -4.89
CA LEU A 520 -30.69 -5.00 -4.05
C LEU A 520 -31.54 -4.95 -2.78
N LEU A 521 -31.69 -3.78 -2.19
CA LEU A 521 -32.58 -3.58 -1.03
C LEU A 521 -34.05 -3.67 -1.44
N TYR A 522 -34.40 -3.09 -2.59
CA TYR A 522 -35.78 -3.15 -3.12
C TYR A 522 -36.23 -4.57 -3.52
N THR A 523 -35.31 -5.40 -4.02
CA THR A 523 -35.65 -6.77 -4.39
C THR A 523 -35.71 -7.72 -3.21
N SER A 524 -35.02 -7.43 -2.10
CA SER A 524 -35.13 -8.20 -0.87
C SER A 524 -36.37 -7.86 -0.08
N ASP A 525 -36.77 -6.57 -0.04
CA ASP A 525 -38.02 -6.12 0.63
C ASP A 525 -39.31 -6.45 -0.15
N ALA A 526 -39.21 -6.59 -1.47
CA ALA A 526 -40.38 -6.93 -2.29
C ALA A 526 -40.69 -8.44 -2.32
N ALA A 527 -39.87 -9.26 -1.67
CA ALA A 527 -40.07 -10.71 -1.56
C ALA A 527 -40.84 -11.14 -0.31
N ASP A 528 -41.05 -10.23 0.64
CA ASP A 528 -41.92 -10.36 1.83
C ASP A 528 -43.25 -9.67 1.62
#